data_7580e32c1c2411064df4922ad006c201
#
_entry.id   7580e32c1c2411064df4922ad006c201
#
_cell.length_a   1.000
_cell.length_b   1.000
_cell.length_c   1.000
_cell.angle_alpha   90.00
_cell.angle_beta   90.00
_cell.angle_gamma   90.00
#
_symmetry.space_group_name_H-M   'P 1'
#
loop_
_entity.id
_entity.type
_entity.pdbx_description
1 polymer ?
#
loop_
_entity_poly.entity_id
_entity_poly.type
_entity_poly.pdbx_seq_one_letter_code
_entity_poly.pdbx_strand_id
1 'polypeptide(L)'
;MKPIKEGKVREIYDNGDSLIMVATDRISCFDVILNNQVTKKGTVRTQMSKFWFDMTQDILPNHMISVDVKDMPEFFQQEKFDGNSMMCRKLEMLPIECIVRGYITGSGWASYKETGKVCGITLPEGLKESDKLPEPIYTPSTKAEIGDHDENISYEQSIAHLEKYFPGRGEELAAKLRDNTIALYKKCAEYALSKGIIIADTKFEFGLDENGNMVIGDEMLTPDSSRFWPAEGYEPGHGQPSFDKQFARDWLKANPDNDWTLPQEIVDKTIEKYLQSYEMLTGKKLD
;
A
#
# COMPACT_ATOMS: atom_id res chain seq x y z
N MET A 1 -13.89 -6.64 22.86
CA MET A 1 -13.73 -7.49 21.68
C MET A 1 -12.24 -7.72 21.48
N LYS A 2 -11.82 -8.89 20.99
CA LYS A 2 -10.41 -9.16 20.68
C LYS A 2 -10.24 -9.26 19.16
N PRO A 3 -9.12 -8.79 18.58
CA PRO A 3 -8.88 -8.97 17.17
C PRO A 3 -8.68 -10.46 16.84
N ILE A 4 -9.14 -10.87 15.67
CA ILE A 4 -8.87 -12.22 15.11
C ILE A 4 -7.50 -12.28 14.45
N LYS A 5 -6.92 -11.14 14.09
CA LYS A 5 -5.56 -11.02 13.55
C LYS A 5 -4.96 -9.68 13.97
N GLU A 6 -3.74 -9.76 14.48
CA GLU A 6 -2.90 -8.59 14.75
C GLU A 6 -1.71 -8.58 13.77
N GLY A 7 -1.72 -7.62 12.85
CA GLY A 7 -0.59 -7.36 11.98
C GLY A 7 0.39 -6.35 12.59
N LYS A 8 1.49 -6.05 11.89
CA LYS A 8 2.49 -5.09 12.36
C LYS A 8 1.91 -3.70 12.66
N VAL A 9 0.95 -3.25 11.84
CA VAL A 9 0.37 -1.89 11.91
C VAL A 9 -1.14 -1.88 11.75
N ARG A 10 -1.80 -3.02 11.88
CA ARG A 10 -3.25 -3.18 11.72
C ARG A 10 -3.78 -4.29 12.60
N GLU A 11 -5.02 -4.11 13.07
CA GLU A 11 -5.80 -5.11 13.78
C GLU A 11 -7.07 -5.40 12.99
N ILE A 12 -7.48 -6.66 12.94
CA ILE A 12 -8.68 -7.11 12.24
C ILE A 12 -9.60 -7.79 13.24
N TYR A 13 -10.84 -7.36 13.25
CA TYR A 13 -11.90 -7.88 14.12
C TYR A 13 -13.00 -8.52 13.29
N ASP A 14 -13.49 -9.66 13.76
CA ASP A 14 -14.66 -10.30 13.16
C ASP A 14 -15.94 -9.60 13.64
N ASN A 15 -16.79 -9.21 12.71
CA ASN A 15 -18.08 -8.56 12.96
C ASN A 15 -19.25 -9.33 12.32
N GLY A 16 -19.20 -10.68 12.39
CA GLY A 16 -20.22 -11.53 11.76
C GLY A 16 -20.09 -11.53 10.25
N ASP A 17 -20.97 -10.85 9.54
CA ASP A 17 -20.96 -10.79 8.07
C ASP A 17 -19.92 -9.82 7.48
N SER A 18 -19.23 -9.09 8.35
CA SER A 18 -18.21 -8.10 7.95
C SER A 18 -16.94 -8.22 8.79
N LEU A 19 -15.94 -7.45 8.46
CA LEU A 19 -14.73 -7.25 9.26
C LEU A 19 -14.63 -5.78 9.67
N ILE A 20 -13.99 -5.53 10.81
CA ILE A 20 -13.54 -4.18 11.16
C ILE A 20 -12.01 -4.17 11.17
N MET A 21 -11.43 -3.34 10.34
CA MET A 21 -10.00 -3.14 10.21
C MET A 21 -9.62 -1.85 10.91
N VAL A 22 -8.78 -1.95 11.93
CA VAL A 22 -8.26 -0.80 12.68
C VAL A 22 -6.81 -0.58 12.29
N ALA A 23 -6.53 0.55 11.65
CA ALA A 23 -5.17 0.99 11.37
C ALA A 23 -4.60 1.61 12.65
N THR A 24 -3.48 1.07 13.14
CA THR A 24 -2.85 1.55 14.38
C THR A 24 -1.81 2.63 14.09
N ASP A 25 -1.40 3.36 15.12
CA ASP A 25 -0.32 4.33 15.08
C ASP A 25 1.07 3.69 15.21
N ARG A 26 1.13 2.36 15.27
CA ARG A 26 2.41 1.62 15.22
C ARG A 26 3.13 1.90 13.91
N ILE A 27 4.45 2.00 13.98
CA ILE A 27 5.32 2.11 12.81
C ILE A 27 6.20 0.87 12.72
N SER A 28 6.36 0.35 11.52
CA SER A 28 7.27 -0.78 11.25
C SER A 28 8.28 -0.38 10.18
N CYS A 29 9.56 -0.65 10.46
CA CYS A 29 10.65 -0.48 9.52
C CYS A 29 11.50 -1.75 9.52
N PHE A 30 11.95 -2.20 8.34
CA PHE A 30 12.78 -3.41 8.21
C PHE A 30 12.16 -4.64 8.90
N ASP A 31 10.84 -4.80 8.76
CA ASP A 31 10.03 -5.86 9.36
C ASP A 31 9.93 -5.86 10.89
N VAL A 32 10.52 -4.89 11.57
CA VAL A 32 10.43 -4.69 13.02
C VAL A 32 9.43 -3.60 13.36
N ILE A 33 8.57 -3.85 14.35
CA ILE A 33 7.70 -2.83 14.94
C ILE A 33 8.55 -2.00 15.89
N LEU A 34 8.58 -0.67 15.68
CA LEU A 34 9.35 0.23 16.53
C LEU A 34 8.66 0.47 17.88
N ASN A 35 9.43 0.90 18.85
CA ASN A 35 8.90 1.22 20.19
C ASN A 35 8.03 2.49 20.20
N ASN A 36 8.17 3.34 19.18
CA ASN A 36 7.38 4.56 19.05
C ASN A 36 6.00 4.28 18.44
N GLN A 37 5.07 5.18 18.74
CA GLN A 37 3.83 5.38 17.99
C GLN A 37 3.90 6.71 17.24
N VAL A 38 3.30 6.74 16.05
CA VAL A 38 3.18 7.95 15.22
C VAL A 38 1.72 8.35 15.23
N THR A 39 1.37 9.24 16.13
CA THR A 39 -0.02 9.71 16.34
C THR A 39 -0.67 10.16 15.04
N LYS A 40 -1.92 9.77 14.81
CA LYS A 40 -2.71 9.99 13.57
C LYS A 40 -2.24 9.19 12.34
N LYS A 41 -1.20 8.39 12.41
CA LYS A 41 -0.77 7.57 11.28
C LYS A 41 -1.88 6.62 10.81
N GLY A 42 -2.56 5.96 11.74
CA GLY A 42 -3.69 5.09 11.45
C GLY A 42 -4.84 5.85 10.77
N THR A 43 -5.16 7.04 11.26
CA THR A 43 -6.19 7.92 10.67
C THR A 43 -5.85 8.31 9.25
N VAL A 44 -4.61 8.76 8.98
CA VAL A 44 -4.18 9.09 7.60
C VAL A 44 -4.38 7.91 6.66
N ARG A 45 -3.95 6.70 7.07
CA ARG A 45 -4.07 5.49 6.25
C ARG A 45 -5.52 5.15 5.92
N THR A 46 -6.41 5.19 6.91
CA THR A 46 -7.83 4.87 6.72
C THR A 46 -8.53 5.91 5.86
N GLN A 47 -8.35 7.21 6.14
CA GLN A 47 -9.01 8.29 5.41
C GLN A 47 -8.47 8.45 3.99
N MET A 48 -7.19 8.18 3.78
CA MET A 48 -6.60 8.16 2.43
C MET A 48 -7.12 6.98 1.60
N SER A 49 -7.21 5.78 2.19
CA SER A 49 -7.82 4.63 1.52
C SER A 49 -9.27 4.91 1.12
N LYS A 50 -10.06 5.49 2.05
CA LYS A 50 -11.44 5.92 1.75
C LYS A 50 -11.51 6.87 0.55
N PHE A 51 -10.65 7.88 0.51
CA PHE A 51 -10.58 8.84 -0.58
C PHE A 51 -10.38 8.15 -1.94
N TRP A 52 -9.41 7.24 -2.03
CA TRP A 52 -9.13 6.51 -3.26
C TRP A 52 -10.21 5.50 -3.62
N PHE A 53 -10.79 4.81 -2.64
CA PHE A 53 -11.91 3.90 -2.86
C PHE A 53 -13.12 4.64 -3.46
N ASP A 54 -13.44 5.82 -2.94
CA ASP A 54 -14.53 6.64 -3.47
C ASP A 54 -14.26 7.10 -4.92
N MET A 55 -13.00 7.41 -5.24
CA MET A 55 -12.59 7.91 -6.56
C MET A 55 -12.56 6.83 -7.65
N THR A 56 -12.38 5.57 -7.29
CA THR A 56 -12.10 4.48 -8.23
C THR A 56 -13.24 3.48 -8.40
N GLN A 57 -14.44 3.79 -7.91
CA GLN A 57 -15.61 2.91 -8.01
C GLN A 57 -16.02 2.62 -9.46
N ASP A 58 -15.67 3.48 -10.39
CA ASP A 58 -15.91 3.31 -11.84
C ASP A 58 -14.98 2.26 -12.48
N ILE A 59 -13.88 1.90 -11.83
CA ILE A 59 -12.94 0.87 -12.32
C ILE A 59 -13.27 -0.48 -11.71
N LEU A 60 -13.36 -0.55 -10.37
CA LEU A 60 -13.56 -1.79 -9.63
C LEU A 60 -14.24 -1.51 -8.28
N PRO A 61 -15.17 -2.37 -7.83
CA PRO A 61 -15.70 -2.27 -6.48
C PRO A 61 -14.59 -2.51 -5.44
N ASN A 62 -14.78 -1.95 -4.25
CA ASN A 62 -13.90 -2.15 -3.10
C ASN A 62 -14.65 -2.73 -1.90
N HIS A 63 -13.91 -3.15 -0.90
CA HIS A 63 -14.48 -3.83 0.27
C HIS A 63 -15.03 -2.88 1.36
N MET A 64 -14.83 -1.58 1.24
CA MET A 64 -15.27 -0.62 2.25
C MET A 64 -16.79 -0.58 2.34
N ILE A 65 -17.32 -0.72 3.54
CA ILE A 65 -18.74 -0.50 3.88
C ILE A 65 -18.89 0.89 4.48
N SER A 66 -18.13 1.19 5.56
CA SER A 66 -18.18 2.47 6.25
C SER A 66 -16.87 2.75 6.99
N VAL A 67 -16.55 4.02 7.19
CA VAL A 67 -15.50 4.49 8.10
C VAL A 67 -16.08 5.27 9.30
N ASP A 68 -17.39 5.44 9.37
CA ASP A 68 -18.05 6.05 10.52
C ASP A 68 -18.22 5.01 11.63
N VAL A 69 -17.62 5.26 12.79
CA VAL A 69 -17.72 4.36 13.94
C VAL A 69 -19.14 4.20 14.46
N LYS A 70 -20.06 5.11 14.11
CA LYS A 70 -21.48 5.02 14.47
C LYS A 70 -22.18 3.86 13.75
N ASP A 71 -21.68 3.45 12.60
CA ASP A 71 -22.15 2.29 11.84
C ASP A 71 -21.60 0.96 12.38
N MET A 72 -20.67 1.02 13.34
CA MET A 72 -19.95 -0.12 13.90
C MET A 72 -20.52 -0.49 15.28
N PRO A 73 -20.25 -1.71 15.79
CA PRO A 73 -20.63 -2.09 17.16
C PRO A 73 -20.14 -1.10 18.22
N GLU A 74 -20.86 -0.99 19.33
CA GLU A 74 -20.59 -0.05 20.43
C GLU A 74 -19.11 -0.07 20.90
N PHE A 75 -18.47 -1.24 20.86
CA PHE A 75 -17.05 -1.38 21.20
C PHE A 75 -16.15 -0.43 20.40
N PHE A 76 -16.49 -0.13 19.14
CA PHE A 76 -15.71 0.74 18.25
C PHE A 76 -16.13 2.21 18.31
N GLN A 77 -17.21 2.55 19.03
CA GLN A 77 -17.68 3.93 19.17
C GLN A 77 -16.91 4.72 20.25
N GLN A 78 -15.65 4.38 20.46
CA GLN A 78 -14.71 5.07 21.34
C GLN A 78 -13.79 5.96 20.53
N GLU A 79 -13.38 7.09 21.08
CA GLU A 79 -12.50 8.08 20.44
C GLU A 79 -11.24 7.45 19.79
N LYS A 80 -10.64 6.46 20.45
CA LYS A 80 -9.44 5.79 19.94
C LYS A 80 -9.63 5.03 18.60
N PHE A 81 -10.86 4.76 18.21
CA PHE A 81 -11.21 4.07 16.97
C PHE A 81 -11.75 5.01 15.89
N ASP A 82 -12.05 6.25 16.26
CA ASP A 82 -12.59 7.24 15.34
C ASP A 82 -11.54 7.67 14.31
N GLY A 83 -11.94 7.65 13.05
CA GLY A 83 -11.10 8.03 11.92
C GLY A 83 -10.10 6.97 11.45
N ASN A 84 -9.72 5.98 12.29
CA ASN A 84 -8.74 4.94 11.95
C ASN A 84 -9.34 3.55 11.74
N SER A 85 -10.67 3.42 11.80
CA SER A 85 -11.39 2.16 11.64
C SER A 85 -12.17 2.13 10.33
N MET A 86 -12.24 0.97 9.71
CA MET A 86 -13.00 0.71 8.49
C MET A 86 -13.78 -0.60 8.62
N MET A 87 -15.09 -0.54 8.45
CA MET A 87 -15.92 -1.73 8.31
C MET A 87 -15.86 -2.18 6.86
N CYS A 88 -15.54 -3.45 6.64
CA CYS A 88 -15.24 -4.02 5.33
C CYS A 88 -16.06 -5.28 5.07
N ARG A 89 -16.37 -5.53 3.79
CA ARG A 89 -16.87 -6.83 3.34
C ARG A 89 -15.80 -7.90 3.57
N LYS A 90 -16.24 -9.12 3.88
CA LYS A 90 -15.36 -10.29 3.86
C LYS A 90 -15.10 -10.69 2.42
N LEU A 91 -13.84 -10.94 2.11
CA LEU A 91 -13.38 -11.38 0.80
C LEU A 91 -12.53 -12.65 0.94
N GLU A 92 -12.59 -13.50 -0.06
CA GLU A 92 -11.57 -14.53 -0.27
C GLU A 92 -10.34 -13.86 -0.92
N MET A 93 -9.34 -13.53 -0.09
CA MET A 93 -8.17 -12.77 -0.56
C MET A 93 -7.31 -13.59 -1.52
N LEU A 94 -6.93 -12.98 -2.62
CA LEU A 94 -6.01 -13.57 -3.58
C LEU A 94 -4.57 -13.52 -3.05
N PRO A 95 -3.79 -14.61 -3.20
CA PRO A 95 -2.45 -14.73 -2.61
C PRO A 95 -1.36 -14.05 -3.46
N ILE A 96 -1.65 -12.87 -3.98
CA ILE A 96 -0.75 -12.06 -4.81
C ILE A 96 -0.74 -10.63 -4.28
N GLU A 97 0.45 -10.08 -4.08
CA GLU A 97 0.65 -8.65 -3.92
C GLU A 97 0.81 -8.02 -5.30
N CYS A 98 -0.12 -7.13 -5.66
CA CYS A 98 -0.18 -6.51 -6.98
C CYS A 98 0.61 -5.21 -6.98
N ILE A 99 1.90 -5.29 -7.28
CA ILE A 99 2.80 -4.16 -7.33
C ILE A 99 2.82 -3.61 -8.75
N VAL A 100 2.68 -2.30 -8.87
CA VAL A 100 2.79 -1.55 -10.13
C VAL A 100 3.83 -0.45 -9.96
N ARG A 101 4.65 -0.26 -10.98
CA ARG A 101 5.75 0.72 -10.98
C ARG A 101 5.63 1.61 -12.20
N GLY A 102 5.51 2.92 -11.96
CA GLY A 102 5.58 3.93 -13.01
C GLY A 102 6.97 4.56 -13.11
N TYR A 103 7.79 4.37 -12.08
CA TYR A 103 9.17 4.85 -11.96
C TYR A 103 10.05 3.72 -11.44
N ILE A 104 11.32 3.71 -11.82
CA ILE A 104 12.26 2.66 -11.43
C ILE A 104 13.01 3.04 -10.16
N THR A 105 12.66 2.39 -9.05
CA THR A 105 13.23 2.66 -7.73
C THR A 105 13.16 1.42 -6.82
N GLY A 106 13.76 1.49 -5.65
CA GLY A 106 13.70 0.42 -4.64
C GLY A 106 14.19 -0.92 -5.17
N SER A 107 13.45 -1.99 -4.87
CA SER A 107 13.79 -3.35 -5.33
C SER A 107 13.75 -3.51 -6.85
N GLY A 108 12.90 -2.75 -7.54
CA GLY A 108 12.86 -2.71 -9.00
C GLY A 108 14.14 -2.15 -9.59
N TRP A 109 14.67 -1.06 -9.04
CA TRP A 109 15.95 -0.50 -9.42
C TRP A 109 17.12 -1.46 -9.15
N ALA A 110 17.11 -2.11 -7.98
CA ALA A 110 18.14 -3.11 -7.66
C ALA A 110 18.14 -4.27 -8.67
N SER A 111 16.99 -4.82 -9.00
CA SER A 111 16.85 -5.89 -10.01
C SER A 111 17.28 -5.43 -11.40
N TYR A 112 16.90 -4.22 -11.82
CA TYR A 112 17.27 -3.66 -13.10
C TYR A 112 18.79 -3.48 -13.23
N LYS A 113 19.45 -2.96 -12.22
CA LYS A 113 20.92 -2.81 -12.23
C LYS A 113 21.66 -4.12 -12.40
N GLU A 114 21.12 -5.19 -11.83
CA GLU A 114 21.74 -6.51 -11.87
C GLU A 114 21.47 -7.24 -13.19
N THR A 115 20.23 -7.16 -13.68
CA THR A 115 19.75 -8.05 -14.76
C THR A 115 19.21 -7.33 -15.99
N GLY A 116 18.96 -6.03 -15.93
CA GLY A 116 18.21 -5.28 -16.94
C GLY A 116 16.72 -5.58 -16.95
N LYS A 117 16.22 -6.36 -15.96
CA LYS A 117 14.84 -6.84 -15.89
C LYS A 117 14.24 -6.60 -14.52
N VAL A 118 12.90 -6.53 -14.48
CA VAL A 118 12.11 -6.54 -13.26
C VAL A 118 10.97 -7.55 -13.44
N CYS A 119 10.88 -8.54 -12.57
CA CYS A 119 9.86 -9.61 -12.66
C CYS A 119 9.75 -10.24 -14.07
N GLY A 120 10.88 -10.47 -14.72
CA GLY A 120 10.96 -11.02 -16.08
C GLY A 120 10.72 -10.00 -17.20
N ILE A 121 10.33 -8.77 -16.90
CA ILE A 121 10.11 -7.70 -17.87
C ILE A 121 11.46 -7.06 -18.20
N THR A 122 11.88 -7.12 -19.47
CA THR A 122 13.08 -6.42 -19.97
C THR A 122 12.75 -4.93 -20.11
N LEU A 123 13.55 -4.08 -19.48
CA LEU A 123 13.43 -2.63 -19.56
C LEU A 123 14.46 -2.03 -20.50
N PRO A 124 14.22 -0.79 -21.01
CA PRO A 124 15.20 -0.08 -21.84
C PRO A 124 16.56 0.04 -21.17
N GLU A 125 17.62 0.01 -21.97
CA GLU A 125 18.98 0.27 -21.46
C GLU A 125 19.15 1.75 -21.07
N GLY A 126 20.04 1.99 -20.13
CA GLY A 126 20.46 3.35 -19.75
C GLY A 126 19.52 4.07 -18.79
N LEU A 127 18.54 3.37 -18.20
CA LEU A 127 17.72 3.94 -17.14
C LEU A 127 18.56 4.30 -15.91
N LYS A 128 18.22 5.42 -15.29
CA LYS A 128 18.78 5.88 -14.02
C LYS A 128 17.79 5.64 -12.88
N GLU A 129 18.29 5.64 -11.66
CA GLU A 129 17.42 5.58 -10.49
C GLU A 129 16.37 6.69 -10.52
N SER A 130 15.14 6.35 -10.20
CA SER A 130 13.98 7.25 -10.24
C SER A 130 13.52 7.70 -11.63
N ASP A 131 14.07 7.16 -12.72
CA ASP A 131 13.53 7.43 -14.05
C ASP A 131 12.06 7.01 -14.16
N LYS A 132 11.27 7.84 -14.85
CA LYS A 132 9.93 7.48 -15.29
C LYS A 132 10.02 6.39 -16.36
N LEU A 133 9.28 5.31 -16.17
CA LEU A 133 9.17 4.24 -17.16
C LEU A 133 8.31 4.69 -18.35
N PRO A 134 8.58 4.19 -19.58
CA PRO A 134 7.75 4.50 -20.75
C PRO A 134 6.27 4.16 -20.54
N GLU A 135 6.00 3.03 -19.90
CA GLU A 135 4.67 2.58 -19.45
C GLU A 135 4.78 2.01 -18.03
N PRO A 136 3.73 2.11 -17.21
CA PRO A 136 3.69 1.41 -15.94
C PRO A 136 3.83 -0.09 -16.15
N ILE A 137 4.62 -0.74 -15.29
CA ILE A 137 4.84 -2.19 -15.33
C ILE A 137 4.18 -2.86 -14.13
N TYR A 138 3.55 -4.01 -14.35
CA TYR A 138 3.01 -4.87 -13.32
C TYR A 138 4.06 -5.87 -12.86
N THR A 139 4.45 -5.78 -11.60
CA THR A 139 5.54 -6.54 -11.00
C THR A 139 5.06 -7.27 -9.75
N PRO A 140 4.28 -8.36 -9.90
CA PRO A 140 3.65 -9.03 -8.78
C PRO A 140 4.65 -9.72 -7.86
N SER A 141 4.20 -9.97 -6.63
CA SER A 141 4.90 -10.76 -5.65
C SER A 141 3.94 -11.77 -5.03
N THR A 142 4.45 -12.90 -4.59
CA THR A 142 3.66 -13.81 -3.75
C THR A 142 3.37 -13.13 -2.42
N LYS A 143 2.25 -13.49 -1.81
CA LYS A 143 1.96 -13.13 -0.43
C LYS A 143 2.39 -14.30 0.44
N ALA A 144 3.53 -14.16 1.10
CA ALA A 144 4.08 -15.21 1.93
C ALA A 144 3.22 -15.47 3.17
N GLU A 145 3.27 -16.70 3.68
CA GLU A 145 2.74 -17.02 5.00
C GLU A 145 3.58 -16.35 6.10
N ILE A 146 3.03 -16.26 7.30
CA ILE A 146 3.72 -15.64 8.44
C ILE A 146 5.03 -16.38 8.73
N GLY A 147 6.14 -15.68 8.53
CA GLY A 147 7.50 -16.21 8.75
C GLY A 147 8.33 -16.40 7.47
N ASP A 148 7.70 -16.36 6.31
CA ASP A 148 8.36 -16.36 5.01
C ASP A 148 8.46 -14.95 4.41
N HIS A 149 9.28 -14.80 3.38
CA HIS A 149 9.42 -13.54 2.63
C HIS A 149 8.61 -13.58 1.34
N ASP A 150 8.02 -12.44 0.99
CA ASP A 150 7.36 -12.26 -0.30
C ASP A 150 8.40 -12.37 -1.42
N GLU A 151 8.08 -13.15 -2.46
CA GLU A 151 8.95 -13.35 -3.60
C GLU A 151 8.40 -12.62 -4.82
N ASN A 152 9.24 -11.79 -5.45
CA ASN A 152 8.92 -11.20 -6.74
C ASN A 152 8.81 -12.30 -7.79
N ILE A 153 7.72 -12.29 -8.53
CA ILE A 153 7.42 -13.31 -9.56
C ILE A 153 7.07 -12.65 -10.89
N SER A 154 7.24 -13.41 -11.99
CA SER A 154 6.76 -12.98 -13.29
C SER A 154 5.24 -13.10 -13.39
N TYR A 155 4.66 -12.50 -14.42
CA TYR A 155 3.23 -12.65 -14.74
C TYR A 155 2.87 -14.12 -14.94
N GLU A 156 3.67 -14.89 -15.68
CA GLU A 156 3.47 -16.31 -15.93
C GLU A 156 3.55 -17.13 -14.65
N GLN A 157 4.48 -16.80 -13.77
CA GLN A 157 4.57 -17.43 -12.46
C GLN A 157 3.35 -17.11 -11.59
N SER A 158 2.77 -15.90 -11.71
CA SER A 158 1.55 -15.54 -10.99
C SER A 158 0.35 -16.36 -11.45
N ILE A 159 0.26 -16.70 -12.73
CA ILE A 159 -0.77 -17.63 -13.26
C ILE A 159 -0.64 -18.97 -12.56
N ALA A 160 0.55 -19.56 -12.57
CA ALA A 160 0.81 -20.85 -11.96
C ALA A 160 0.55 -20.85 -10.44
N HIS A 161 0.88 -19.74 -9.77
CA HIS A 161 0.61 -19.56 -8.34
C HIS A 161 -0.89 -19.53 -8.04
N LEU A 162 -1.66 -18.74 -8.79
CA LEU A 162 -3.11 -18.63 -8.64
C LEU A 162 -3.83 -19.95 -8.96
N GLU A 163 -3.35 -20.70 -9.96
CA GLU A 163 -3.92 -21.98 -10.35
C GLU A 163 -3.90 -23.03 -9.21
N LYS A 164 -2.93 -22.93 -8.30
CA LYS A 164 -2.84 -23.81 -7.12
C LYS A 164 -3.98 -23.56 -6.13
N TYR A 165 -4.41 -22.31 -5.98
CA TYR A 165 -5.46 -21.91 -5.02
C TYR A 165 -6.84 -21.85 -5.68
N PHE A 166 -6.91 -21.56 -6.97
CA PHE A 166 -8.12 -21.38 -7.76
C PHE A 166 -8.04 -22.19 -9.05
N PRO A 167 -8.15 -23.54 -8.97
CA PRO A 167 -8.01 -24.42 -10.13
C PRO A 167 -8.96 -24.03 -11.28
N GLY A 168 -8.42 -23.91 -12.48
CA GLY A 168 -9.14 -23.51 -13.69
C GLY A 168 -9.39 -22.01 -13.83
N ARG A 169 -8.90 -21.18 -12.90
CA ARG A 169 -9.06 -19.73 -12.93
C ARG A 169 -7.75 -18.93 -12.91
N GLY A 170 -6.62 -19.61 -12.85
CA GLY A 170 -5.31 -18.96 -12.69
C GLY A 170 -5.05 -17.88 -13.74
N GLU A 171 -5.25 -18.19 -15.03
CA GLU A 171 -5.04 -17.24 -16.13
C GLU A 171 -6.04 -16.07 -16.10
N GLU A 172 -7.33 -16.36 -15.89
CA GLU A 172 -8.37 -15.33 -15.76
C GLU A 172 -8.05 -14.33 -14.63
N LEU A 173 -7.74 -14.87 -13.44
CA LEU A 173 -7.48 -14.06 -12.27
C LEU A 173 -6.19 -13.24 -12.42
N ALA A 174 -5.11 -13.84 -12.95
CA ALA A 174 -3.86 -13.14 -13.20
C ALA A 174 -4.04 -11.97 -14.18
N ALA A 175 -4.79 -12.17 -15.26
CA ALA A 175 -5.08 -11.12 -16.22
C ALA A 175 -5.90 -9.99 -15.59
N LYS A 176 -6.94 -10.30 -14.81
CA LYS A 176 -7.75 -9.30 -14.09
C LYS A 176 -6.93 -8.53 -13.07
N LEU A 177 -6.05 -9.20 -12.30
CA LEU A 177 -5.16 -8.55 -11.34
C LEU A 177 -4.25 -7.54 -12.03
N ARG A 178 -3.59 -7.94 -13.11
CA ARG A 178 -2.71 -7.06 -13.89
C ARG A 178 -3.47 -5.86 -14.45
N ASP A 179 -4.55 -6.10 -15.16
CA ASP A 179 -5.27 -5.07 -15.90
C ASP A 179 -5.94 -4.05 -14.96
N ASN A 180 -6.55 -4.51 -13.86
CA ASN A 180 -7.12 -3.63 -12.84
C ASN A 180 -6.04 -2.85 -12.09
N THR A 181 -4.93 -3.48 -11.74
CA THR A 181 -3.80 -2.82 -11.07
C THR A 181 -3.27 -1.67 -11.93
N ILE A 182 -3.05 -1.90 -13.22
CA ILE A 182 -2.55 -0.86 -14.14
C ILE A 182 -3.60 0.25 -14.31
N ALA A 183 -4.88 -0.09 -14.48
CA ALA A 183 -5.94 0.89 -14.65
C ALA A 183 -6.10 1.79 -13.41
N LEU A 184 -6.10 1.20 -12.21
CA LEU A 184 -6.14 1.94 -10.95
C LEU A 184 -4.94 2.87 -10.81
N TYR A 185 -3.75 2.35 -11.08
CA TYR A 185 -2.51 3.14 -11.00
C TYR A 185 -2.55 4.34 -11.95
N LYS A 186 -2.87 4.13 -13.22
CA LYS A 186 -2.89 5.22 -14.22
C LYS A 186 -3.83 6.34 -13.81
N LYS A 187 -5.05 6.03 -13.40
CA LYS A 187 -6.02 7.03 -12.93
C LYS A 187 -5.53 7.79 -11.70
N CYS A 188 -5.08 7.06 -10.70
CA CYS A 188 -4.66 7.67 -9.43
C CYS A 188 -3.35 8.45 -9.57
N ALA A 189 -2.40 7.96 -10.37
CA ALA A 189 -1.13 8.65 -10.62
C ALA A 189 -1.31 9.96 -11.38
N GLU A 190 -2.21 10.00 -12.36
CA GLU A 190 -2.57 11.24 -13.07
C GLU A 190 -3.19 12.27 -12.14
N TYR A 191 -4.15 11.84 -11.31
CA TYR A 191 -4.75 12.71 -10.31
C TYR A 191 -3.72 13.23 -9.31
N ALA A 192 -2.90 12.34 -8.73
CA ALA A 192 -1.88 12.73 -7.74
C ALA A 192 -0.88 13.72 -8.32
N LEU A 193 -0.46 13.52 -9.58
CA LEU A 193 0.43 14.45 -10.25
C LEU A 193 -0.18 15.84 -10.39
N SER A 194 -1.49 15.94 -10.67
CA SER A 194 -2.23 17.21 -10.70
C SER A 194 -2.24 17.92 -9.35
N LYS A 195 -1.99 17.19 -8.26
CA LYS A 195 -1.89 17.70 -6.88
C LYS A 195 -0.44 17.88 -6.40
N GLY A 196 0.53 17.72 -7.28
CA GLY A 196 1.94 17.88 -6.96
C GLY A 196 2.62 16.66 -6.35
N ILE A 197 2.02 15.47 -6.48
CA ILE A 197 2.55 14.21 -5.98
C ILE A 197 2.78 13.23 -7.13
N ILE A 198 3.98 12.67 -7.19
CA ILE A 198 4.33 11.53 -8.04
C ILE A 198 4.08 10.25 -7.23
N ILE A 199 3.26 9.35 -7.75
CA ILE A 199 3.16 7.98 -7.25
C ILE A 199 4.18 7.14 -8.03
N ALA A 200 5.32 6.86 -7.42
CA ALA A 200 6.39 6.11 -8.09
C ALA A 200 6.02 4.63 -8.28
N ASP A 201 5.53 4.03 -7.23
CA ASP A 201 5.01 2.67 -7.20
C ASP A 201 3.97 2.52 -6.08
N THR A 202 3.20 1.45 -6.17
CA THR A 202 2.23 1.08 -5.13
C THR A 202 1.93 -0.41 -5.18
N LYS A 203 1.32 -0.91 -4.11
CA LYS A 203 0.84 -2.27 -3.95
C LYS A 203 -0.66 -2.26 -3.70
N PHE A 204 -1.39 -3.06 -4.48
CA PHE A 204 -2.81 -3.35 -4.25
C PHE A 204 -2.99 -4.81 -3.82
N GLU A 205 -4.04 -5.06 -3.05
CA GLU A 205 -4.51 -6.40 -2.73
C GLU A 205 -5.97 -6.54 -3.17
N PHE A 206 -6.29 -7.71 -3.71
CA PHE A 206 -7.62 -8.02 -4.21
C PHE A 206 -8.13 -9.32 -3.59
N GLY A 207 -9.44 -9.43 -3.54
CA GLY A 207 -10.12 -10.64 -3.16
C GLY A 207 -11.34 -10.90 -4.03
N LEU A 208 -11.98 -12.02 -3.81
CA LEU A 208 -13.25 -12.38 -4.46
C LEU A 208 -14.38 -12.24 -3.46
N ASP A 209 -15.49 -11.70 -3.92
CA ASP A 209 -16.74 -11.68 -3.16
C ASP A 209 -17.44 -13.05 -3.22
N GLU A 210 -18.59 -13.17 -2.58
CA GLU A 210 -19.41 -14.39 -2.53
C GLU A 210 -19.88 -14.90 -3.89
N ASN A 211 -19.84 -14.04 -4.92
CA ASN A 211 -20.20 -14.36 -6.31
C ASN A 211 -18.96 -14.63 -7.19
N GLY A 212 -17.76 -14.60 -6.60
CA GLY A 212 -16.50 -14.80 -7.31
C GLY A 212 -16.04 -13.58 -8.12
N ASN A 213 -16.61 -12.40 -7.88
CA ASN A 213 -16.19 -11.16 -8.52
C ASN A 213 -15.01 -10.53 -7.79
N MET A 214 -14.09 -9.94 -8.55
CA MET A 214 -12.91 -9.28 -8.01
C MET A 214 -13.26 -7.95 -7.34
N VAL A 215 -12.71 -7.73 -6.15
CA VAL A 215 -12.93 -6.57 -5.29
C VAL A 215 -11.60 -6.09 -4.72
N ILE A 216 -11.36 -4.78 -4.67
CA ILE A 216 -10.18 -4.23 -4.00
C ILE A 216 -10.33 -4.44 -2.50
N GLY A 217 -9.31 -5.02 -1.87
CA GLY A 217 -9.22 -5.17 -0.42
C GLY A 217 -8.07 -4.37 0.18
N ASP A 218 -7.80 -4.59 1.45
CA ASP A 218 -6.73 -3.97 2.23
C ASP A 218 -6.78 -2.42 2.21
N GLU A 219 -5.65 -1.78 2.23
CA GLU A 219 -5.51 -0.32 2.07
C GLU A 219 -5.20 0.04 0.62
N MET A 220 -5.44 1.29 0.26
CA MET A 220 -5.19 1.77 -1.09
C MET A 220 -4.40 3.07 -1.08
N LEU A 221 -3.25 3.07 -1.75
CA LEU A 221 -2.45 4.25 -2.05
C LEU A 221 -2.18 5.14 -0.82
N THR A 222 -1.73 4.51 0.25
CA THR A 222 -1.27 5.20 1.46
C THR A 222 0.25 5.35 1.45
N PRO A 223 0.83 6.21 2.30
CA PRO A 223 2.27 6.30 2.44
C PRO A 223 2.95 5.00 2.93
N ASP A 224 2.19 4.05 3.49
CA ASP A 224 2.71 2.73 3.88
C ASP A 224 2.78 1.74 2.72
N SER A 225 1.84 1.83 1.78
CA SER A 225 1.73 0.92 0.62
C SER A 225 2.31 1.49 -0.67
N SER A 226 2.77 2.74 -0.67
CA SER A 226 3.16 3.48 -1.87
C SER A 226 4.38 4.34 -1.62
N ARG A 227 5.13 4.66 -2.71
CA ARG A 227 6.12 5.73 -2.70
C ARG A 227 5.54 6.97 -3.31
N PHE A 228 5.35 7.99 -2.49
CA PHE A 228 4.89 9.32 -2.88
C PHE A 228 6.07 10.30 -2.86
N TRP A 229 6.36 10.90 -4.01
CA TRP A 229 7.39 11.91 -4.14
C TRP A 229 6.78 13.28 -4.41
N PRO A 230 7.38 14.37 -3.90
CA PRO A 230 7.07 15.70 -4.39
C PRO A 230 7.35 15.79 -5.90
N ALA A 231 6.39 16.31 -6.67
CA ALA A 231 6.60 16.57 -8.10
C ALA A 231 7.56 17.76 -8.30
N GLU A 232 7.49 18.73 -7.39
CA GLU A 232 8.43 19.85 -7.36
C GLU A 232 9.84 19.35 -7.01
N GLY A 233 10.81 19.69 -7.83
CA GLY A 233 12.21 19.28 -7.63
C GLY A 233 12.50 17.82 -7.98
N TYR A 234 11.54 17.09 -8.60
CA TYR A 234 11.82 15.75 -9.11
C TYR A 234 12.92 15.79 -10.17
N GLU A 235 13.96 15.00 -9.94
CA GLU A 235 15.09 14.82 -10.85
C GLU A 235 15.57 13.37 -10.81
N PRO A 236 15.60 12.64 -11.95
CA PRO A 236 16.10 11.27 -11.97
C PRO A 236 17.63 11.22 -11.81
N GLY A 237 18.14 10.04 -11.47
CA GLY A 237 19.57 9.79 -11.28
C GLY A 237 19.98 9.51 -9.83
N HIS A 238 19.06 9.69 -8.91
CA HIS A 238 19.23 9.42 -7.48
C HIS A 238 17.89 9.14 -6.80
N GLY A 239 17.93 8.73 -5.53
CA GLY A 239 16.72 8.59 -4.71
C GLY A 239 16.00 9.92 -4.49
N GLN A 240 14.68 9.91 -4.40
CA GLN A 240 13.85 11.10 -4.24
C GLN A 240 13.45 11.34 -2.79
N PRO A 241 13.23 12.61 -2.39
CA PRO A 241 12.46 12.90 -1.17
C PRO A 241 11.09 12.22 -1.22
N SER A 242 10.56 11.82 -0.07
CA SER A 242 9.33 11.03 0.00
C SER A 242 8.41 11.53 1.10
N PHE A 243 7.09 11.33 0.92
CA PHE A 243 6.06 11.61 1.93
C PHE A 243 5.78 10.40 2.85
N ASP A 244 6.65 9.41 2.84
CA ASP A 244 6.54 8.20 3.64
C ASP A 244 7.49 8.19 4.86
N LYS A 245 7.74 7.00 5.37
CA LYS A 245 8.64 6.74 6.52
C LYS A 245 10.13 6.67 6.16
N GLN A 246 10.55 7.30 5.04
CA GLN A 246 11.96 7.27 4.62
C GLN A 246 12.88 7.95 5.66
N PHE A 247 12.42 9.04 6.29
CA PHE A 247 13.14 9.66 7.41
C PHE A 247 13.46 8.68 8.54
N ALA A 248 12.47 7.87 8.93
CA ALA A 248 12.66 6.85 9.95
C ALA A 248 13.66 5.77 9.51
N ARG A 249 13.55 5.29 8.28
CA ARG A 249 14.47 4.30 7.71
C ARG A 249 15.90 4.81 7.62
N ASP A 250 16.09 6.04 7.17
CA ASP A 250 17.41 6.65 7.02
C ASP A 250 18.08 6.86 8.37
N TRP A 251 17.30 7.33 9.35
CA TRP A 251 17.81 7.50 10.70
C TRP A 251 18.21 6.15 11.31
N LEU A 252 17.40 5.11 11.20
CA LEU A 252 17.71 3.77 11.70
C LEU A 252 18.99 3.19 11.08
N LYS A 253 19.19 3.38 9.78
CA LYS A 253 20.43 2.95 9.08
C LYS A 253 21.65 3.70 9.57
N ALA A 254 21.53 5.00 9.82
CA ALA A 254 22.61 5.83 10.31
C ALA A 254 22.95 5.60 11.80
N ASN A 255 22.04 4.99 12.55
CA ASN A 255 22.17 4.75 13.99
C ASN A 255 21.90 3.26 14.31
N PRO A 256 22.82 2.34 14.01
CA PRO A 256 22.60 0.90 14.14
C PRO A 256 22.34 0.42 15.59
N ASP A 257 22.79 1.17 16.58
CA ASP A 257 22.58 0.86 18.00
C ASP A 257 21.34 1.55 18.61
N ASN A 258 20.30 1.73 17.79
CA ASN A 258 19.14 2.56 18.10
C ASN A 258 18.07 1.93 19.02
N ASP A 259 18.19 0.65 19.39
CA ASP A 259 17.18 -0.10 20.16
C ASP A 259 15.76 0.03 19.60
N TRP A 260 15.61 0.16 18.29
CA TRP A 260 14.32 0.32 17.56
C TRP A 260 13.45 1.46 18.11
N THR A 261 14.11 2.52 18.64
CA THR A 261 13.44 3.72 19.16
C THR A 261 13.90 4.95 18.39
N LEU A 262 12.96 5.66 17.78
CA LEU A 262 13.25 6.90 17.07
C LEU A 262 13.27 8.10 18.02
N PRO A 263 14.11 9.10 17.76
CA PRO A 263 13.97 10.41 18.40
C PRO A 263 12.62 11.04 18.05
N GLN A 264 12.05 11.81 18.97
CA GLN A 264 10.76 12.47 18.77
C GLN A 264 10.74 13.35 17.51
N GLU A 265 11.83 14.03 17.20
CA GLU A 265 11.99 14.84 15.98
C GLU A 265 11.75 14.02 14.71
N ILE A 266 12.21 12.76 14.66
CA ILE A 266 12.01 11.88 13.48
C ILE A 266 10.56 11.38 13.42
N VAL A 267 9.94 11.11 14.57
CA VAL A 267 8.51 10.78 14.66
C VAL A 267 7.67 11.94 14.14
N ASP A 268 7.95 13.16 14.59
CA ASP A 268 7.23 14.38 14.20
C ASP A 268 7.36 14.67 12.70
N LYS A 269 8.57 14.52 12.14
CA LYS A 269 8.79 14.64 10.68
C LYS A 269 8.03 13.58 9.89
N THR A 270 7.94 12.37 10.41
CA THR A 270 7.22 11.29 9.75
C THR A 270 5.73 11.61 9.66
N ILE A 271 5.09 11.99 10.77
CA ILE A 271 3.66 12.32 10.74
C ILE A 271 3.38 13.59 9.92
N GLU A 272 4.26 14.58 9.97
CA GLU A 272 4.14 15.78 9.14
C GLU A 272 4.04 15.41 7.65
N LYS A 273 4.89 14.51 7.15
CA LYS A 273 4.86 14.04 5.76
C LYS A 273 3.59 13.28 5.41
N TYR A 274 3.09 12.44 6.30
CA TYR A 274 1.82 11.74 6.12
C TYR A 274 0.65 12.73 6.00
N LEU A 275 0.54 13.68 6.92
CA LEU A 275 -0.51 14.71 6.92
C LEU A 275 -0.40 15.62 5.69
N GLN A 276 0.81 16.02 5.31
CA GLN A 276 1.04 16.84 4.13
C GLN A 276 0.55 16.14 2.86
N SER A 277 0.88 14.86 2.67
CA SER A 277 0.41 14.10 1.49
C SER A 277 -1.11 13.97 1.47
N TYR A 278 -1.73 13.75 2.63
CA TYR A 278 -3.18 13.69 2.74
C TYR A 278 -3.84 15.02 2.35
N GLU A 279 -3.36 16.13 2.89
CA GLU A 279 -3.88 17.47 2.56
C GLU A 279 -3.71 17.82 1.08
N MET A 280 -2.55 17.52 0.50
CA MET A 280 -2.29 17.75 -0.93
C MET A 280 -3.25 16.96 -1.82
N LEU A 281 -3.49 15.68 -1.52
CA LEU A 281 -4.35 14.81 -2.32
C LEU A 281 -5.84 15.12 -2.16
N THR A 282 -6.30 15.39 -0.95
CA THR A 282 -7.72 15.51 -0.62
C THR A 282 -8.22 16.94 -0.52
N GLY A 283 -7.32 17.90 -0.32
CA GLY A 283 -7.66 19.28 0.02
C GLY A 283 -8.21 19.46 1.44
N LYS A 284 -8.14 18.42 2.28
CA LYS A 284 -8.68 18.42 3.64
C LYS A 284 -7.56 18.24 4.65
N LYS A 285 -7.70 18.88 5.81
CA LYS A 285 -6.86 18.64 6.98
C LYS A 285 -7.50 17.56 7.85
N LEU A 286 -6.66 16.77 8.50
CA LEU A 286 -7.07 15.90 9.60
C LEU A 286 -6.78 16.64 10.91
N ASP A 287 -7.86 16.94 11.64
CA ASP A 287 -7.80 17.64 12.93
C ASP A 287 -7.23 16.76 14.04
#